data_7418f23ee1fd40a215c4fb204bace38f
#
_entry.id   7418f23ee1fd40a215c4fb204bace38f
#
_cell.length_a   1.000
_cell.length_b   1.000
_cell.length_c   1.000
_cell.angle_alpha   90.00
_cell.angle_beta   90.00
_cell.angle_gamma   90.00
#
_symmetry.space_group_name_H-M   'P 1'
#
loop_
_entity.id
_entity.type
_entity.pdbx_description
1 polymer ?
#
loop_
_entity_poly.entity_id
_entity_poly.type
_entity_poly.pdbx_seq_one_letter_code
_entity_poly.pdbx_strand_id
1 'polypeptide(L)'
;MSKNIWVAAGDGDLARVTELVEQHGLSPNGPDENSYTPMHAAASYGHLHVLEYLISKGGDVNVTDDDGDTPLYTVESIDTAQYLVQHGAAIAYTNREGISPIEHLSEDFPAVAAYLQSASNQTSAATHPSQTVTQPSQHSQNAASEQLTAALMESVRGIMERADIEGIDPDQDLQEAVTRAVLNGVVTGYEMSTEDSGMRNQPPPGADDGEPAKRSRTEDTS
;
A
#
# COMPACT_ATOMS: atom_id res chain seq x y z
N MET A 1 -37.10 -0.64 20.70
CA MET A 1 -35.93 -1.55 20.56
C MET A 1 -34.69 -0.70 20.48
N SER A 2 -33.64 -1.02 21.23
CA SER A 2 -32.38 -0.28 21.12
C SER A 2 -31.71 -0.63 19.79
N LYS A 3 -31.26 0.39 19.03
CA LYS A 3 -30.56 0.20 17.76
C LYS A 3 -29.24 -0.54 17.98
N ASN A 4 -28.92 -1.48 17.11
CA ASN A 4 -27.58 -2.07 17.04
C ASN A 4 -26.58 -1.08 16.39
N ILE A 5 -25.29 -1.41 16.36
CA ILE A 5 -24.25 -0.48 15.91
C ILE A 5 -24.36 -0.17 14.41
N TRP A 6 -24.73 -1.13 13.57
CA TRP A 6 -24.86 -0.95 12.11
C TRP A 6 -26.03 -0.03 11.78
N VAL A 7 -27.19 -0.25 12.41
CA VAL A 7 -28.36 0.64 12.25
C VAL A 7 -28.07 2.03 12.81
N ALA A 8 -27.41 2.13 13.97
CA ALA A 8 -27.03 3.42 14.53
C ALA A 8 -26.06 4.19 13.63
N ALA A 9 -25.10 3.50 13.00
CA ALA A 9 -24.16 4.08 12.06
C ALA A 9 -24.85 4.54 10.77
N GLY A 10 -25.75 3.73 10.21
CA GLY A 10 -26.53 4.08 9.03
C GLY A 10 -27.58 5.17 9.26
N ASP A 11 -28.05 5.36 10.48
CA ASP A 11 -28.97 6.46 10.86
C ASP A 11 -28.21 7.75 11.26
N GLY A 12 -26.87 7.73 11.33
CA GLY A 12 -26.08 8.85 11.79
C GLY A 12 -26.20 9.14 13.29
N ASP A 13 -26.66 8.16 14.08
CA ASP A 13 -26.83 8.29 15.52
C ASP A 13 -25.50 8.12 16.27
N LEU A 14 -24.66 9.16 16.19
CA LEU A 14 -23.33 9.19 16.81
C LEU A 14 -23.39 8.89 18.32
N ALA A 15 -24.43 9.40 19.02
CA ALA A 15 -24.55 9.18 20.46
C ALA A 15 -24.70 7.68 20.76
N ARG A 16 -25.54 7.00 19.97
CA ARG A 16 -25.75 5.56 20.12
C ARG A 16 -24.54 4.75 19.69
N VAL A 17 -23.86 5.13 18.59
CA VAL A 17 -22.61 4.49 18.16
C VAL A 17 -21.55 4.61 19.26
N THR A 18 -21.38 5.81 19.84
CA THR A 18 -20.44 6.05 20.94
C THR A 18 -20.74 5.17 22.16
N GLU A 19 -22.00 5.12 22.58
CA GLU A 19 -22.43 4.26 23.68
C GLU A 19 -22.10 2.78 23.42
N LEU A 20 -22.39 2.29 22.23
CA LEU A 20 -22.16 0.89 21.86
C LEU A 20 -20.66 0.53 21.81
N VAL A 21 -19.82 1.43 21.30
CA VAL A 21 -18.37 1.22 21.27
C VAL A 21 -17.75 1.34 22.67
N GLU A 22 -18.09 2.40 23.44
CA GLU A 22 -17.39 2.71 24.69
C GLU A 22 -17.93 1.94 25.89
N GLN A 23 -19.25 1.72 25.97
CA GLN A 23 -19.85 1.05 27.12
C GLN A 23 -20.09 -0.45 26.89
N HIS A 24 -20.35 -0.85 25.65
CA HIS A 24 -20.58 -2.26 25.31
C HIS A 24 -19.36 -2.92 24.64
N GLY A 25 -18.29 -2.17 24.37
CA GLY A 25 -17.05 -2.71 23.82
C GLY A 25 -17.17 -3.25 22.40
N LEU A 26 -18.17 -2.78 21.62
CA LEU A 26 -18.33 -3.22 20.25
C LEU A 26 -17.22 -2.66 19.36
N SER A 27 -16.71 -3.51 18.45
CA SER A 27 -15.67 -3.10 17.51
C SER A 27 -16.22 -2.20 16.41
N PRO A 28 -15.52 -1.12 16.04
CA PRO A 28 -15.83 -0.31 14.84
C PRO A 28 -15.81 -1.13 13.53
N ASN A 29 -15.04 -2.23 13.52
CA ASN A 29 -14.89 -3.15 12.38
C ASN A 29 -15.73 -4.42 12.53
N GLY A 30 -16.59 -4.49 13.57
CA GLY A 30 -17.39 -5.68 13.83
C GLY A 30 -18.41 -5.91 12.72
N PRO A 31 -18.36 -7.07 12.02
CA PRO A 31 -19.32 -7.38 10.96
C PRO A 31 -20.69 -7.77 11.56
N ASP A 32 -21.73 -7.54 10.79
CA ASP A 32 -23.05 -8.17 11.01
C ASP A 32 -23.10 -9.59 10.41
N GLU A 33 -24.31 -10.17 10.32
CA GLU A 33 -24.50 -11.50 9.74
C GLU A 33 -24.16 -11.61 8.25
N ASN A 34 -24.05 -10.46 7.54
CA ASN A 34 -23.68 -10.35 6.13
C ASN A 34 -22.26 -9.78 5.96
N SER A 35 -21.44 -9.82 7.00
CA SER A 35 -20.10 -9.23 7.03
C SER A 35 -20.05 -7.69 6.85
N TYR A 36 -21.22 -7.03 6.83
CA TYR A 36 -21.34 -5.59 6.69
C TYR A 36 -20.97 -4.89 7.99
N THR A 37 -20.07 -3.90 7.93
CA THR A 37 -19.54 -3.24 9.12
C THR A 37 -20.19 -1.88 9.36
N PRO A 38 -20.07 -1.29 10.57
CA PRO A 38 -20.52 0.08 10.84
C PRO A 38 -19.89 1.13 9.91
N MET A 39 -18.66 0.86 9.42
CA MET A 39 -17.98 1.72 8.44
C MET A 39 -18.72 1.74 7.11
N HIS A 40 -19.17 0.58 6.60
CA HIS A 40 -19.98 0.48 5.38
C HIS A 40 -21.30 1.23 5.56
N ALA A 41 -22.00 1.00 6.69
CA ALA A 41 -23.27 1.66 6.96
C ALA A 41 -23.14 3.19 7.00
N ALA A 42 -22.14 3.72 7.70
CA ALA A 42 -21.90 5.16 7.77
C ALA A 42 -21.48 5.76 6.42
N ALA A 43 -20.72 5.00 5.60
CA ALA A 43 -20.28 5.43 4.28
C ALA A 43 -21.43 5.50 3.28
N SER A 44 -22.29 4.48 3.25
CA SER A 44 -23.47 4.42 2.36
C SER A 44 -24.39 5.62 2.54
N TYR A 45 -24.68 5.97 3.79
CA TYR A 45 -25.58 7.08 4.10
C TYR A 45 -24.88 8.46 4.27
N GLY A 46 -23.57 8.52 4.05
CA GLY A 46 -22.81 9.78 4.07
C GLY A 46 -22.64 10.43 5.45
N HIS A 47 -22.66 9.65 6.51
CA HIS A 47 -22.55 10.14 7.88
C HIS A 47 -21.08 10.40 8.29
N LEU A 48 -20.48 11.47 7.76
CA LEU A 48 -19.07 11.82 7.98
C LEU A 48 -18.67 11.88 9.45
N HIS A 49 -19.51 12.42 10.32
CA HIS A 49 -19.27 12.52 11.76
C HIS A 49 -19.22 11.16 12.46
N VAL A 50 -19.95 10.17 11.94
CA VAL A 50 -19.89 8.78 12.41
C VAL A 50 -18.63 8.10 11.90
N LEU A 51 -18.28 8.29 10.62
CA LEU A 51 -17.03 7.80 10.03
C LEU A 51 -15.81 8.33 10.79
N GLU A 52 -15.78 9.65 11.09
CA GLU A 52 -14.71 10.28 11.88
C GLU A 52 -14.55 9.60 13.25
N TYR A 53 -15.66 9.39 13.94
CA TYR A 53 -15.64 8.72 15.24
C TYR A 53 -15.15 7.28 15.12
N LEU A 54 -15.70 6.49 14.19
CA LEU A 54 -15.30 5.09 13.99
C LEU A 54 -13.81 4.97 13.67
N ILE A 55 -13.28 5.82 12.77
CA ILE A 55 -11.86 5.88 12.43
C ILE A 55 -11.02 6.23 13.67
N SER A 56 -11.45 7.20 14.48
CA SER A 56 -10.75 7.59 15.72
C SER A 56 -10.68 6.46 16.74
N LYS A 57 -11.60 5.49 16.66
CA LYS A 57 -11.66 4.30 17.52
C LYS A 57 -11.00 3.05 16.89
N GLY A 58 -10.25 3.23 15.80
CA GLY A 58 -9.53 2.16 15.11
C GLY A 58 -10.36 1.48 14.01
N GLY A 59 -11.38 2.15 13.49
CA GLY A 59 -12.10 1.73 12.30
C GLY A 59 -11.19 1.72 11.08
N ASP A 60 -11.19 0.62 10.34
CA ASP A 60 -10.42 0.46 9.11
C ASP A 60 -11.26 0.92 7.92
N VAL A 61 -10.77 1.93 7.20
CA VAL A 61 -11.43 2.45 5.99
C VAL A 61 -11.41 1.46 4.82
N ASN A 62 -10.58 0.42 4.91
CA ASN A 62 -10.44 -0.64 3.93
C ASN A 62 -10.97 -2.00 4.42
N VAL A 63 -11.76 -2.01 5.50
CA VAL A 63 -12.42 -3.24 5.95
C VAL A 63 -13.29 -3.79 4.83
N THR A 64 -13.28 -5.12 4.64
CA THR A 64 -14.06 -5.76 3.59
C THR A 64 -15.21 -6.57 4.15
N ASP A 65 -16.30 -6.62 3.41
CA ASP A 65 -17.38 -7.56 3.61
C ASP A 65 -17.11 -8.92 2.93
N ASP A 66 -18.14 -9.79 2.84
CA ASP A 66 -18.02 -11.13 2.24
C ASP A 66 -17.80 -11.09 0.72
N ASP A 67 -18.21 -10.04 0.04
CA ASP A 67 -17.99 -9.85 -1.40
C ASP A 67 -16.61 -9.23 -1.69
N GLY A 68 -15.92 -8.81 -0.63
CA GLY A 68 -14.64 -8.11 -0.71
C GLY A 68 -14.83 -6.63 -0.97
N ASP A 69 -16.04 -6.10 -0.82
CA ASP A 69 -16.29 -4.68 -0.97
C ASP A 69 -15.81 -3.92 0.26
N THR A 70 -15.19 -2.76 0.03
CA THR A 70 -14.80 -1.84 1.10
C THR A 70 -15.87 -0.75 1.26
N PRO A 71 -15.86 0.04 2.34
CA PRO A 71 -16.79 1.17 2.49
C PRO A 71 -16.82 2.12 1.29
N LEU A 72 -15.73 2.18 0.50
CA LEU A 72 -15.67 3.00 -0.72
C LEU A 72 -16.59 2.50 -1.85
N TYR A 73 -17.00 1.24 -1.85
CA TYR A 73 -17.98 0.70 -2.83
C TYR A 73 -19.41 1.16 -2.54
N THR A 74 -19.71 1.50 -1.29
CA THR A 74 -21.07 1.82 -0.86
C THR A 74 -21.39 3.32 -0.88
N VAL A 75 -20.43 4.18 -1.25
CA VAL A 75 -20.62 5.63 -1.18
C VAL A 75 -21.53 6.16 -2.28
N GLU A 76 -22.47 7.05 -1.90
CA GLU A 76 -23.41 7.68 -2.81
C GLU A 76 -23.06 9.16 -3.11
N SER A 77 -22.11 9.73 -2.35
CA SER A 77 -21.75 11.14 -2.49
C SER A 77 -20.24 11.35 -2.67
N ILE A 78 -19.89 12.42 -3.40
CA ILE A 78 -18.50 12.83 -3.60
C ILE A 78 -17.83 13.19 -2.25
N ASP A 79 -18.56 13.84 -1.35
CA ASP A 79 -18.03 14.27 -0.06
C ASP A 79 -17.58 13.08 0.79
N THR A 80 -18.40 12.00 0.80
CA THR A 80 -18.05 10.77 1.51
C THR A 80 -16.89 10.04 0.86
N ALA A 81 -16.88 9.95 -0.47
CA ALA A 81 -15.76 9.36 -1.23
C ALA A 81 -14.47 10.14 -0.95
N GLN A 82 -14.51 11.47 -0.99
CA GLN A 82 -13.39 12.33 -0.70
C GLN A 82 -12.88 12.14 0.72
N TYR A 83 -13.78 12.07 1.68
CA TYR A 83 -13.43 11.85 3.07
C TYR A 83 -12.70 10.51 3.27
N LEU A 84 -13.23 9.42 2.73
CA LEU A 84 -12.60 8.09 2.82
C LEU A 84 -11.24 8.05 2.13
N VAL A 85 -11.11 8.64 0.93
CA VAL A 85 -9.84 8.72 0.20
C VAL A 85 -8.79 9.51 0.99
N GLN A 86 -9.16 10.62 1.62
CA GLN A 86 -8.26 11.39 2.49
C GLN A 86 -7.80 10.60 3.73
N HIS A 87 -8.59 9.62 4.16
CA HIS A 87 -8.24 8.72 5.28
C HIS A 87 -7.62 7.40 4.83
N GLY A 88 -7.22 7.29 3.55
CA GLY A 88 -6.45 6.16 3.05
C GLY A 88 -7.27 5.03 2.43
N ALA A 89 -8.51 5.29 2.00
CA ALA A 89 -9.28 4.31 1.24
C ALA A 89 -8.61 4.01 -0.09
N ALA A 90 -8.47 2.72 -0.39
CA ALA A 90 -7.77 2.21 -1.56
C ALA A 90 -8.66 2.24 -2.81
N ILE A 91 -8.46 3.26 -3.68
CA ILE A 91 -9.26 3.45 -4.91
C ILE A 91 -9.02 2.32 -5.93
N ALA A 92 -7.78 1.78 -5.99
CA ALA A 92 -7.40 0.75 -6.95
C ALA A 92 -7.63 -0.69 -6.44
N TYR A 93 -8.24 -0.84 -5.26
CA TYR A 93 -8.60 -2.15 -4.72
C TYR A 93 -9.67 -2.80 -5.59
N THR A 94 -9.62 -4.11 -5.77
CA THR A 94 -10.66 -4.88 -6.47
C THR A 94 -11.27 -5.90 -5.52
N ASN A 95 -12.61 -6.01 -5.56
CA ASN A 95 -13.35 -6.99 -4.78
C ASN A 95 -13.13 -8.42 -5.29
N ARG A 96 -13.84 -9.41 -4.76
CA ARG A 96 -13.70 -10.82 -5.16
C ARG A 96 -14.15 -11.10 -6.60
N GLU A 97 -14.96 -10.23 -7.18
CA GLU A 97 -15.36 -10.29 -8.60
C GLU A 97 -14.33 -9.64 -9.53
N GLY A 98 -13.28 -8.99 -8.97
CA GLY A 98 -12.26 -8.27 -9.73
C GLY A 98 -12.71 -6.88 -10.16
N ILE A 99 -13.82 -6.37 -9.62
CA ILE A 99 -14.41 -5.07 -9.93
C ILE A 99 -13.83 -4.02 -8.98
N SER A 100 -13.44 -2.86 -9.50
CA SER A 100 -12.97 -1.73 -8.69
C SER A 100 -14.12 -0.85 -8.19
N PRO A 101 -13.93 0.00 -7.14
CA PRO A 101 -14.95 0.96 -6.70
C PRO A 101 -15.40 1.90 -7.83
N ILE A 102 -14.48 2.27 -8.73
CA ILE A 102 -14.77 3.13 -9.88
C ILE A 102 -15.74 2.43 -10.84
N GLU A 103 -15.48 1.17 -11.16
CA GLU A 103 -16.34 0.37 -12.05
C GLU A 103 -17.69 0.10 -11.40
N HIS A 104 -17.69 -0.28 -10.13
CA HIS A 104 -18.91 -0.56 -9.36
C HIS A 104 -19.86 0.67 -9.31
N LEU A 105 -19.30 1.84 -9.03
CA LEU A 105 -20.08 3.08 -8.89
C LEU A 105 -20.41 3.76 -10.23
N SER A 106 -19.88 3.29 -11.35
CA SER A 106 -20.00 3.96 -12.64
C SER A 106 -21.43 4.03 -13.18
N GLU A 107 -22.26 3.05 -12.86
CA GLU A 107 -23.65 2.96 -13.32
C GLU A 107 -24.60 3.81 -12.46
N ASP A 108 -24.54 3.64 -11.13
CA ASP A 108 -25.48 4.28 -10.22
C ASP A 108 -25.03 5.67 -9.76
N PHE A 109 -23.71 5.86 -9.56
CA PHE A 109 -23.12 7.11 -9.06
C PHE A 109 -21.98 7.62 -9.94
N PRO A 110 -22.25 7.97 -11.23
CA PRO A 110 -21.19 8.33 -12.19
C PRO A 110 -20.37 9.55 -11.78
N ALA A 111 -20.94 10.47 -10.99
CA ALA A 111 -20.21 11.63 -10.46
C ALA A 111 -19.16 11.23 -9.42
N VAL A 112 -19.47 10.24 -8.57
CA VAL A 112 -18.53 9.67 -7.60
C VAL A 112 -17.44 8.89 -8.32
N ALA A 113 -17.80 8.05 -9.29
CA ALA A 113 -16.84 7.31 -10.11
C ALA A 113 -15.86 8.25 -10.85
N ALA A 114 -16.36 9.36 -11.43
CA ALA A 114 -15.52 10.36 -12.10
C ALA A 114 -14.56 11.06 -11.09
N TYR A 115 -15.03 11.35 -9.89
CA TYR A 115 -14.16 11.88 -8.83
C TYR A 115 -13.06 10.88 -8.49
N LEU A 116 -13.39 9.61 -8.22
CA LEU A 116 -12.42 8.56 -7.89
C LEU A 116 -11.41 8.34 -9.01
N GLN A 117 -11.85 8.37 -10.28
CA GLN A 117 -10.96 8.29 -11.44
C GLN A 117 -9.95 9.44 -11.47
N SER A 118 -10.41 10.68 -11.18
CA SER A 118 -9.55 11.86 -11.11
C SER A 118 -8.57 11.77 -9.95
N ALA A 119 -9.02 11.31 -8.78
CA ALA A 119 -8.19 11.12 -7.59
C ALA A 119 -7.14 10.03 -7.81
N SER A 120 -7.49 8.91 -8.46
CA SER A 120 -6.56 7.83 -8.82
C SER A 120 -5.45 8.33 -9.75
N ASN A 121 -5.78 9.15 -10.74
CA ASN A 121 -4.80 9.73 -11.66
C ASN A 121 -3.86 10.72 -10.94
N GLN A 122 -4.36 11.49 -9.98
CA GLN A 122 -3.55 12.41 -9.17
C GLN A 122 -2.63 11.66 -8.20
N THR A 123 -3.11 10.57 -7.61
CA THR A 123 -2.30 9.73 -6.73
C THR A 123 -1.17 9.06 -7.53
N SER A 124 -1.42 8.65 -8.76
CA SER A 124 -0.39 8.13 -9.67
C SER A 124 0.63 9.19 -10.10
N ALA A 125 0.26 10.48 -10.12
CA ALA A 125 1.14 11.59 -10.47
C ALA A 125 1.86 12.21 -9.25
N ALA A 126 1.32 12.06 -8.04
CA ALA A 126 1.82 12.67 -6.81
C ALA A 126 2.55 11.69 -5.87
N THR A 127 2.58 10.40 -6.19
CA THR A 127 3.30 9.41 -5.39
C THR A 127 4.76 9.30 -5.78
N HIS A 128 5.54 10.23 -5.26
CA HIS A 128 6.87 10.00 -4.72
C HIS A 128 7.01 10.96 -3.52
N PRO A 129 7.33 10.57 -2.28
CA PRO A 129 8.00 9.35 -1.91
C PRO A 129 7.41 8.68 -0.64
N SER A 130 7.14 7.42 -0.62
CA SER A 130 7.46 6.55 0.52
C SER A 130 7.00 5.11 0.26
N GLN A 131 7.99 4.25 0.09
CA GLN A 131 7.93 2.80 0.28
C GLN A 131 6.84 2.05 -0.51
N THR A 132 6.87 2.16 -1.83
CA THR A 132 6.60 1.00 -2.67
C THR A 132 7.82 0.09 -2.53
N VAL A 133 7.62 -1.02 -1.83
CA VAL A 133 8.36 -2.23 -2.18
C VAL A 133 7.98 -2.45 -3.65
N THR A 134 8.76 -1.91 -4.56
CA THR A 134 8.64 -2.19 -5.99
C THR A 134 8.89 -3.68 -6.13
N GLN A 135 7.80 -4.45 -6.17
CA GLN A 135 7.92 -5.77 -6.75
C GLN A 135 8.45 -5.54 -8.17
N PRO A 136 9.62 -6.09 -8.51
CA PRO A 136 10.15 -5.97 -9.85
C PRO A 136 9.08 -6.47 -10.83
N SER A 137 8.92 -5.79 -11.96
CA SER A 137 7.90 -6.13 -12.95
C SER A 137 7.96 -7.63 -13.27
N GLN A 138 6.83 -8.26 -13.56
CA GLN A 138 6.80 -9.70 -13.91
C GLN A 138 7.80 -10.04 -15.02
N HIS A 139 8.06 -9.10 -15.93
CA HIS A 139 9.07 -9.23 -16.98
C HIS A 139 10.50 -9.29 -16.40
N SER A 140 10.82 -8.45 -15.41
CA SER A 140 12.13 -8.47 -14.73
C SER A 140 12.29 -9.71 -13.84
N GLN A 141 11.23 -10.17 -13.18
CA GLN A 141 11.23 -11.41 -12.40
C GLN A 141 11.39 -12.63 -13.29
N ASN A 142 10.72 -12.68 -14.44
CA ASN A 142 10.86 -13.77 -15.40
C ASN A 142 12.26 -13.80 -16.01
N ALA A 143 12.81 -12.64 -16.40
CA ALA A 143 14.16 -12.57 -16.95
C ALA A 143 15.23 -13.02 -15.93
N ALA A 144 15.11 -12.62 -14.67
CA ALA A 144 16.01 -13.06 -13.60
C ALA A 144 15.86 -14.56 -13.30
N SER A 145 14.63 -15.08 -13.31
CA SER A 145 14.35 -16.50 -13.13
C SER A 145 14.91 -17.35 -14.28
N GLU A 146 14.80 -16.88 -15.52
CA GLU A 146 15.36 -17.56 -16.69
C GLU A 146 16.89 -17.58 -16.65
N GLN A 147 17.54 -16.49 -16.26
CA GLN A 147 19.00 -16.42 -16.11
C GLN A 147 19.50 -17.35 -15.01
N LEU A 148 18.85 -17.41 -13.86
CA LEU A 148 19.20 -18.33 -12.77
C LEU A 148 19.03 -19.79 -13.19
N THR A 149 17.94 -20.08 -13.88
CA THR A 149 17.65 -21.45 -14.37
C THR A 149 18.68 -21.87 -15.43
N ALA A 150 19.05 -20.99 -16.36
CA ALA A 150 20.07 -21.26 -17.38
C ALA A 150 21.44 -21.50 -16.76
N ALA A 151 21.86 -20.67 -15.79
CA ALA A 151 23.12 -20.80 -15.07
C ALA A 151 23.19 -22.10 -14.26
N LEU A 152 22.09 -22.51 -13.63
CA LEU A 152 22.00 -23.77 -12.89
C LEU A 152 22.11 -24.96 -13.85
N MET A 153 21.41 -24.93 -14.99
CA MET A 153 21.48 -26.01 -15.99
C MET A 153 22.88 -26.17 -16.58
N GLU A 154 23.58 -25.07 -16.82
CA GLU A 154 24.97 -25.12 -17.33
C GLU A 154 25.93 -25.68 -16.28
N SER A 155 25.76 -25.28 -15.00
CA SER A 155 26.55 -25.82 -13.89
C SER A 155 26.32 -27.34 -13.72
N VAL A 156 25.08 -27.79 -13.76
CA VAL A 156 24.72 -29.23 -13.66
C VAL A 156 25.32 -30.02 -14.82
N ARG A 157 25.24 -29.49 -16.05
CA ARG A 157 25.84 -30.14 -17.24
C ARG A 157 27.35 -30.30 -17.06
N GLY A 158 28.06 -29.25 -16.63
CA GLY A 158 29.51 -29.31 -16.42
C GLY A 158 29.94 -30.27 -15.31
N ILE A 159 29.10 -30.49 -14.29
CA ILE A 159 29.32 -31.45 -13.22
C ILE A 159 29.14 -32.88 -13.76
N MET A 160 28.06 -33.11 -14.51
CA MET A 160 27.79 -34.45 -15.10
C MET A 160 28.86 -34.85 -16.11
N GLU A 161 29.30 -33.92 -16.99
CA GLU A 161 30.39 -34.22 -17.95
C GLU A 161 31.72 -34.55 -17.23
N ARG A 162 32.04 -33.87 -16.12
CA ARG A 162 33.23 -34.21 -15.32
C ARG A 162 33.08 -35.53 -14.60
N ALA A 163 31.92 -35.84 -14.03
CA ALA A 163 31.65 -37.09 -13.36
C ALA A 163 31.81 -38.28 -14.32
N ASP A 164 31.37 -38.18 -15.58
CA ASP A 164 31.50 -39.19 -16.60
C ASP A 164 32.97 -39.41 -17.02
N ILE A 165 33.78 -38.34 -17.05
CA ILE A 165 35.20 -38.41 -17.46
C ILE A 165 36.09 -38.92 -16.31
N GLU A 166 35.83 -38.51 -15.08
CA GLU A 166 36.70 -38.76 -13.93
C GLU A 166 36.20 -39.92 -13.05
N GLY A 167 34.99 -40.45 -13.32
CA GLY A 167 34.38 -41.55 -12.57
C GLY A 167 34.10 -41.23 -11.09
N ILE A 168 33.83 -39.95 -10.81
CA ILE A 168 33.56 -39.43 -9.46
C ILE A 168 32.05 -39.32 -9.27
N ASP A 169 31.59 -39.57 -8.03
CA ASP A 169 30.18 -39.41 -7.66
C ASP A 169 29.76 -37.92 -7.71
N PRO A 170 28.80 -37.53 -8.58
CA PRO A 170 28.43 -36.12 -8.77
C PRO A 170 27.58 -35.53 -7.63
N ASP A 171 27.13 -36.31 -6.66
CA ASP A 171 26.15 -35.91 -5.65
C ASP A 171 26.61 -34.72 -4.81
N GLN A 172 27.88 -34.66 -4.45
CA GLN A 172 28.43 -33.62 -3.60
C GLN A 172 28.57 -32.28 -4.36
N ASP A 173 29.03 -32.34 -5.61
CA ASP A 173 29.18 -31.17 -6.48
C ASP A 173 27.82 -30.59 -6.92
N LEU A 174 26.82 -31.49 -7.12
CA LEU A 174 25.44 -31.09 -7.41
C LEU A 174 24.79 -30.35 -6.23
N GLN A 175 24.98 -30.85 -5.00
CA GLN A 175 24.48 -30.16 -3.80
C GLN A 175 25.11 -28.77 -3.64
N GLU A 176 26.41 -28.63 -3.90
CA GLU A 176 27.09 -27.35 -3.84
C GLU A 176 26.61 -26.38 -4.93
N ALA A 177 26.39 -26.87 -6.16
CA ALA A 177 25.87 -26.06 -7.26
C ALA A 177 24.45 -25.55 -6.99
N VAL A 178 23.57 -26.41 -6.45
CA VAL A 178 22.21 -26.02 -6.07
C VAL A 178 22.24 -24.97 -4.92
N THR A 179 23.07 -25.23 -3.91
CA THR A 179 23.21 -24.28 -2.77
C THR A 179 23.71 -22.92 -3.23
N ARG A 180 24.70 -22.89 -4.15
CA ARG A 180 25.23 -21.65 -4.73
C ARG A 180 24.19 -20.92 -5.58
N ALA A 181 23.39 -21.63 -6.36
CA ALA A 181 22.33 -21.05 -7.18
C ALA A 181 21.22 -20.42 -6.30
N VAL A 182 20.84 -21.08 -5.21
CA VAL A 182 19.86 -20.55 -4.24
C VAL A 182 20.40 -19.30 -3.54
N LEU A 183 21.66 -19.33 -3.09
CA LEU A 183 22.30 -18.17 -2.46
C LEU A 183 22.39 -16.99 -3.43
N ASN A 184 22.80 -17.21 -4.68
CA ASN A 184 22.83 -16.17 -5.70
C ASN A 184 21.43 -15.61 -5.98
N GLY A 185 20.41 -16.46 -6.06
CA GLY A 185 19.03 -16.02 -6.23
C GLY A 185 18.54 -15.12 -5.09
N VAL A 186 18.90 -15.44 -3.85
CA VAL A 186 18.59 -14.62 -2.68
C VAL A 186 19.35 -13.28 -2.71
N VAL A 187 20.64 -13.30 -3.04
CA VAL A 187 21.48 -12.09 -3.14
C VAL A 187 20.99 -11.19 -4.27
N THR A 188 20.70 -11.73 -5.46
CA THR A 188 20.18 -10.97 -6.60
C THR A 188 18.79 -10.39 -6.28
N GLY A 189 17.95 -11.14 -5.59
CA GLY A 189 16.66 -10.63 -5.11
C GLY A 189 16.80 -9.50 -4.08
N TYR A 190 17.81 -9.56 -3.23
CA TYR A 190 18.14 -8.53 -2.26
C TYR A 190 18.76 -7.29 -2.93
N GLU A 191 19.67 -7.46 -3.89
CA GLU A 191 20.29 -6.35 -4.64
C GLU A 191 19.25 -5.61 -5.49
N MET A 192 18.32 -6.30 -6.15
CA MET A 192 17.21 -5.66 -6.88
C MET A 192 16.30 -4.85 -5.96
N SER A 193 16.26 -5.16 -4.66
CA SER A 193 15.51 -4.37 -3.68
C SER A 193 16.29 -3.19 -3.10
N THR A 194 17.62 -3.13 -3.30
CA THR A 194 18.52 -2.12 -2.71
C THR A 194 19.10 -1.12 -3.72
N GLU A 195 19.09 -1.40 -5.02
CA GLU A 195 19.65 -0.50 -6.04
C GLU A 195 18.91 0.85 -6.17
N ASP A 196 17.66 0.94 -5.69
CA ASP A 196 16.91 2.21 -5.66
C ASP A 196 17.27 3.13 -4.46
N SER A 197 18.17 2.70 -3.57
CA SER A 197 18.62 3.49 -2.41
C SER A 197 19.96 4.21 -2.62
N GLY A 198 20.63 4.04 -3.78
CA GLY A 198 22.03 4.42 -3.99
C GLY A 198 22.31 5.78 -4.62
N MET A 199 21.30 6.55 -5.05
CA MET A 199 21.53 7.81 -5.76
C MET A 199 20.98 9.05 -5.04
N ARG A 200 21.39 9.31 -3.83
CA ARG A 200 21.35 10.68 -3.26
C ARG A 200 22.34 10.86 -2.11
N ASN A 201 23.62 10.98 -2.42
CA ASN A 201 24.53 11.67 -1.54
C ASN A 201 25.59 12.42 -2.37
N GLN A 202 25.15 13.49 -3.05
CA GLN A 202 26.07 14.55 -3.45
C GLN A 202 25.82 15.74 -2.53
N PRO A 203 26.83 16.24 -1.83
CA PRO A 203 26.72 17.48 -1.08
C PRO A 203 26.58 18.66 -2.06
N PRO A 204 25.84 19.74 -1.69
CA PRO A 204 25.70 20.89 -2.55
C PRO A 204 27.06 21.58 -2.75
N PRO A 205 27.36 22.17 -3.95
CA PRO A 205 28.59 22.84 -4.20
C PRO A 205 28.70 24.16 -3.42
N GLY A 206 29.79 24.29 -2.68
CA GLY A 206 30.49 25.50 -2.29
C GLY A 206 29.66 26.69 -1.80
N ALA A 207 29.55 26.85 -0.49
CA ALA A 207 29.41 28.19 0.09
C ALA A 207 30.81 28.82 0.14
N ASP A 208 30.97 29.88 -0.64
CA ASP A 208 32.17 30.72 -0.74
C ASP A 208 32.38 31.47 0.59
N ASP A 209 33.60 31.35 1.12
CA ASP A 209 34.08 32.06 2.29
C ASP A 209 34.30 33.55 1.95
N GLY A 210 33.39 34.40 2.43
CA GLY A 210 33.54 35.86 2.40
C GLY A 210 33.81 36.43 3.78
N GLU A 211 35.05 36.80 3.97
CA GLU A 211 35.70 37.43 5.14
C GLU A 211 35.01 38.68 5.70
N PRO A 212 35.18 39.03 6.99
CA PRO A 212 34.47 40.12 7.65
C PRO A 212 35.20 41.48 7.47
N ALA A 213 34.51 42.48 6.94
CA ALA A 213 34.98 43.84 6.93
C ALA A 213 34.54 44.60 8.20
N LYS A 214 35.55 45.13 8.84
CA LYS A 214 35.55 45.96 10.04
C LYS A 214 34.89 47.34 9.85
N ARG A 215 34.30 47.80 10.96
CA ARG A 215 34.25 49.18 11.49
C ARG A 215 33.60 50.29 10.66
N SER A 216 32.63 50.96 11.26
CA SER A 216 32.94 52.25 11.95
C SER A 216 31.74 52.73 12.75
N ARG A 217 32.09 53.14 13.96
CA ARG A 217 31.40 53.88 14.96
C ARG A 217 31.26 55.35 14.47
N THR A 218 30.08 55.92 14.56
CA THR A 218 29.93 57.35 14.79
C THR A 218 28.76 57.54 15.75
N GLU A 219 29.12 58.09 16.87
CA GLU A 219 28.30 58.87 17.80
C GLU A 219 27.75 60.07 17.07
N ASP A 220 26.54 60.52 17.37
CA ASP A 220 26.24 61.86 17.87
C ASP A 220 24.74 62.08 18.06
N THR A 221 24.39 62.36 19.28
CA THR A 221 23.68 63.54 19.84
C THR A 221 22.48 64.12 19.07
N SER A 222 21.35 64.08 19.62
CA SER A 222 20.51 65.14 20.25
C SER A 222 19.17 64.61 20.63
#